data_62d010487c08c7812035fdb1359e7b88
#
_entry.id   62d010487c08c7812035fdb1359e7b88
#
_cell.length_a   1.000
_cell.length_b   1.000
_cell.length_c   1.000
_cell.angle_alpha   90.00
_cell.angle_beta   90.00
_cell.angle_gamma   90.00
#
_symmetry.space_group_name_H-M   'P 1'
#
loop_
_entity.id
_entity.type
_entity.pdbx_description
1 polymer ?
#
loop_
_entity_poly.entity_id
_entity_poly.type
_entity_poly.pdbx_seq_one_letter_code
_entity_poly.pdbx_strand_id
1 'polypeptide(L)'
;MAMNQVQEYTIPELIEEISAHYGVDSTVALDIARCESRLQQFRADGSLVRGNKNPSDVGIFQINEKYHLEQSQTKGFDIYTPAGNIEYAMWLIKNDGDRHWRWSQSCWDI
;
A
#
# COMPACT_ATOMS: atom_id res chain seq x y z
N MET A 1 -24.08 -21.90 7.94
CA MET A 1 -23.72 -21.15 7.82
C MET A 1 -22.67 -20.91 7.28
N ALA A 2 -22.61 -20.90 6.38
CA ALA A 2 -21.41 -20.76 5.74
C ALA A 2 -20.85 -19.49 5.84
N MET A 3 -21.46 -18.77 6.45
CA MET A 3 -21.04 -17.55 6.59
C MET A 3 -19.76 -17.39 7.08
N ASN A 4 -19.21 -18.36 7.47
CA ASN A 4 -17.93 -18.21 8.04
C ASN A 4 -16.78 -18.28 7.09
N GLN A 5 -17.06 -18.26 5.83
CA GLN A 5 -15.94 -18.25 4.91
C GLN A 5 -15.24 -16.93 4.96
N VAL A 6 -14.04 -16.95 5.45
CA VAL A 6 -13.15 -15.80 5.36
C VAL A 6 -12.55 -15.85 3.99
N GLN A 7 -12.85 -14.84 3.22
CA GLN A 7 -12.29 -14.75 1.89
C GLN A 7 -10.88 -14.22 2.01
N GLU A 8 -9.93 -15.03 1.59
CA GLU A 8 -8.54 -14.61 1.63
C GLU A 8 -8.15 -14.06 0.27
N TYR A 9 -7.67 -12.85 0.26
CA TYR A 9 -7.19 -12.21 -0.95
C TYR A 9 -5.68 -12.24 -0.96
N THR A 10 -5.10 -12.42 -2.15
CA THR A 10 -3.67 -12.17 -2.34
C THR A 10 -3.47 -10.65 -2.32
N ILE A 11 -2.24 -10.21 -2.14
CA ILE A 11 -1.94 -8.78 -2.14
C ILE A 11 -2.33 -8.14 -3.49
N PRO A 12 -2.00 -8.72 -4.66
CA PRO A 12 -2.47 -8.14 -5.91
C PRO A 12 -3.99 -8.02 -6.00
N GLU A 13 -4.73 -9.03 -5.52
CA GLU A 13 -6.19 -8.98 -5.52
C GLU A 13 -6.72 -7.86 -4.62
N LEU A 14 -6.11 -7.68 -3.44
CA LEU A 14 -6.49 -6.58 -2.56
C LEU A 14 -6.24 -5.24 -3.22
N ILE A 15 -5.10 -5.09 -3.89
CA ILE A 15 -4.79 -3.83 -4.58
C ILE A 15 -5.83 -3.57 -5.68
N GLU A 16 -6.18 -4.59 -6.46
CA GLU A 16 -7.19 -4.45 -7.51
C GLU A 16 -8.54 -4.03 -6.94
N GLU A 17 -8.98 -4.72 -5.88
CA GLU A 17 -10.26 -4.44 -5.25
C GLU A 17 -10.30 -3.03 -4.65
N ILE A 18 -9.30 -2.67 -3.88
CA ILE A 18 -9.28 -1.39 -3.18
C ILE A 18 -9.07 -0.24 -4.17
N SER A 19 -8.19 -0.41 -5.17
CA SER A 19 -7.99 0.63 -6.17
C SER A 19 -9.27 0.90 -6.95
N ALA A 20 -10.03 -0.14 -7.30
CA ALA A 20 -11.30 0.02 -7.98
C ALA A 20 -12.28 0.83 -7.13
N HIS A 21 -12.32 0.56 -5.83
CA HIS A 21 -13.18 1.28 -4.90
C HIS A 21 -12.85 2.78 -4.87
N TYR A 22 -11.58 3.13 -5.00
CA TYR A 22 -11.15 4.52 -4.97
C TYR A 22 -11.10 5.16 -6.36
N GLY A 23 -11.40 4.41 -7.43
CA GLY A 23 -11.30 4.92 -8.78
C GLY A 23 -9.87 5.14 -9.25
N VAL A 24 -8.92 4.39 -8.69
CA VAL A 24 -7.51 4.47 -9.04
C VAL A 24 -7.19 3.37 -10.03
N ASP A 25 -6.33 3.67 -11.03
CA ASP A 25 -5.89 2.69 -12.00
C ASP A 25 -5.11 1.57 -11.30
N SER A 26 -5.64 0.35 -11.33
CA SER A 26 -5.01 -0.76 -10.63
C SER A 26 -3.67 -1.16 -11.22
N THR A 27 -3.45 -0.95 -12.51
CA THR A 27 -2.15 -1.25 -13.14
C THR A 27 -1.06 -0.36 -12.56
N VAL A 28 -1.34 0.93 -12.44
CA VAL A 28 -0.40 1.88 -11.84
C VAL A 28 -0.15 1.50 -10.37
N ALA A 29 -1.21 1.22 -9.63
CA ALA A 29 -1.07 0.85 -8.22
C ALA A 29 -0.23 -0.41 -8.04
N LEU A 30 -0.47 -1.43 -8.87
CA LEU A 30 0.30 -2.67 -8.80
C LEU A 30 1.77 -2.44 -9.14
N ASP A 31 2.05 -1.62 -10.14
CA ASP A 31 3.42 -1.33 -10.54
C ASP A 31 4.18 -0.59 -9.44
N ILE A 32 3.53 0.39 -8.82
CA ILE A 32 4.13 1.11 -7.69
C ILE A 32 4.44 0.14 -6.55
N ALA A 33 3.47 -0.66 -6.15
CA ALA A 33 3.65 -1.60 -5.04
C ALA A 33 4.76 -2.62 -5.31
N ARG A 34 4.84 -3.10 -6.56
CA ARG A 34 5.90 -4.02 -6.94
C ARG A 34 7.27 -3.37 -6.79
N CYS A 35 7.39 -2.12 -7.21
CA CYS A 35 8.65 -1.40 -7.12
C CYS A 35 9.01 -1.04 -5.69
N GLU A 36 8.02 -0.71 -4.85
CA GLU A 36 8.27 -0.29 -3.48
C GLU A 36 8.64 -1.45 -2.56
N SER A 37 7.92 -2.56 -2.65
CA SER A 37 8.05 -3.64 -1.66
C SER A 37 8.02 -5.03 -2.26
N ARG A 38 7.95 -5.16 -3.59
CA ARG A 38 7.69 -6.44 -4.27
C ARG A 38 6.35 -7.02 -3.80
N LEU A 39 5.37 -6.15 -3.57
CA LEU A 39 4.02 -6.54 -3.16
C LEU A 39 4.00 -7.21 -1.78
N GLN A 40 4.89 -6.82 -0.86
CA GLN A 40 4.98 -7.46 0.45
C GLN A 40 4.75 -6.47 1.58
N GLN A 41 3.85 -6.84 2.49
CA GLN A 41 3.67 -6.10 3.75
C GLN A 41 4.65 -6.60 4.80
N PHE A 42 4.90 -7.90 4.82
CA PHE A 42 5.75 -8.54 5.82
C PHE A 42 6.85 -9.35 5.16
N ARG A 43 7.99 -9.43 5.83
CA ARG A 43 9.09 -10.30 5.45
C ARG A 43 8.77 -11.73 5.82
N ALA A 44 9.57 -12.67 5.35
CA ALA A 44 9.40 -14.08 5.64
C ALA A 44 9.41 -14.38 7.15
N ASP A 45 10.14 -13.57 7.92
CA ASP A 45 10.20 -13.75 9.37
C ASP A 45 9.05 -13.09 10.11
N GLY A 46 8.08 -12.53 9.39
CA GLY A 46 6.91 -11.89 9.98
C GLY A 46 7.09 -10.42 10.30
N SER A 47 8.29 -9.88 10.16
CA SER A 47 8.50 -8.47 10.44
C SER A 47 7.98 -7.60 9.30
N LEU A 48 7.59 -6.37 9.63
CA LEU A 48 7.09 -5.41 8.65
C LEU A 48 8.18 -5.03 7.66
N VAL A 49 7.86 -4.98 6.39
CA VAL A 49 8.80 -4.51 5.37
C VAL A 49 9.04 -3.02 5.60
N ARG A 50 10.31 -2.65 5.72
CA ARG A 50 10.72 -1.26 5.90
C ARG A 50 11.75 -0.91 4.85
N GLY A 51 11.82 0.37 4.49
CA GLY A 51 12.75 0.83 3.48
C GLY A 51 14.20 0.65 3.90
N ASN A 52 15.05 0.31 2.95
CA ASN A 52 16.48 0.16 3.22
C ASN A 52 17.15 1.51 3.49
N LYS A 53 16.81 2.51 2.69
CA LYS A 53 17.37 3.84 2.87
C LYS A 53 16.64 4.63 3.93
N ASN A 54 15.32 4.41 4.04
CA ASN A 54 14.50 5.12 5.01
C ASN A 54 13.62 4.11 5.75
N PRO A 55 14.04 3.65 6.93
CA PRO A 55 13.29 2.65 7.68
C PRO A 55 11.92 3.12 8.16
N SER A 56 11.63 4.41 8.02
CA SER A 56 10.30 4.93 8.34
C SER A 56 9.28 4.66 7.24
N ASP A 57 9.71 4.19 6.07
CA ASP A 57 8.80 3.77 5.00
C ASP A 57 8.35 2.34 5.27
N VAL A 58 7.05 2.12 5.36
CA VAL A 58 6.53 0.83 5.83
C VAL A 58 5.54 0.20 4.85
N GLY A 59 5.62 -1.10 4.73
CA GLY A 59 4.61 -1.94 4.09
C GLY A 59 4.62 -1.93 2.58
N ILE A 60 3.52 -2.39 2.02
CA ILE A 60 3.36 -2.61 0.59
C ILE A 60 3.68 -1.37 -0.23
N PHE A 61 3.15 -0.21 0.17
CA PHE A 61 3.35 1.04 -0.56
C PHE A 61 4.42 1.92 0.05
N GLN A 62 5.16 1.42 1.04
CA GLN A 62 6.25 2.15 1.68
C GLN A 62 5.81 3.54 2.14
N ILE A 63 4.74 3.55 2.95
CA ILE A 63 4.18 4.78 3.51
C ILE A 63 5.09 5.27 4.64
N ASN A 64 5.53 6.52 4.55
CA ASN A 64 6.42 7.09 5.55
C ASN A 64 5.65 7.38 6.85
N GLU A 65 5.95 6.62 7.90
CA GLU A 65 5.21 6.73 9.16
C GLU A 65 5.43 8.07 9.85
N LYS A 66 6.59 8.70 9.68
CA LYS A 66 6.84 10.00 10.31
C LYS A 66 5.93 11.10 9.77
N TYR A 67 5.65 11.05 8.47
CA TYR A 67 4.83 12.08 7.84
C TYR A 67 3.36 11.74 7.77
N HIS A 68 3.02 10.45 7.78
CA HIS A 68 1.67 10.02 7.45
C HIS A 68 0.92 9.31 8.57
N LEU A 69 1.59 8.92 9.65
CA LEU A 69 0.92 8.11 10.67
C LEU A 69 -0.28 8.83 11.27
N GLU A 70 -0.11 10.07 11.66
CA GLU A 70 -1.20 10.83 12.29
C GLU A 70 -2.39 10.98 11.35
N GLN A 71 -2.14 11.36 10.10
CA GLN A 71 -3.21 11.52 9.14
C GLN A 71 -3.91 10.19 8.84
N SER A 72 -3.14 9.12 8.69
CA SER A 72 -3.73 7.82 8.41
C SER A 72 -4.61 7.36 9.57
N GLN A 73 -4.17 7.54 10.80
CA GLN A 73 -4.95 7.17 11.97
C GLN A 73 -6.22 8.01 12.09
N THR A 74 -6.12 9.32 11.86
CA THR A 74 -7.27 10.21 11.88
C THR A 74 -8.34 9.77 10.89
N LYS A 75 -7.91 9.24 9.74
CA LYS A 75 -8.83 8.77 8.71
C LYS A 75 -9.26 7.31 8.90
N GLY A 76 -8.76 6.65 9.94
CA GLY A 76 -9.15 5.29 10.25
C GLY A 76 -8.40 4.21 9.49
N PHE A 77 -7.25 4.54 8.90
CA PHE A 77 -6.43 3.56 8.18
C PHE A 77 -5.26 3.13 9.04
N ASP A 78 -5.05 1.83 9.13
CA ASP A 78 -3.89 1.27 9.83
C ASP A 78 -2.85 0.86 8.79
N ILE A 79 -1.82 1.70 8.61
CA ILE A 79 -0.80 1.44 7.59
C ILE A 79 0.08 0.23 7.90
N TYR A 80 -0.03 -0.30 9.11
CA TYR A 80 0.74 -1.49 9.50
C TYR A 80 0.05 -2.79 9.10
N THR A 81 -1.20 -2.73 8.64
CA THR A 81 -1.90 -3.89 8.07
C THR A 81 -1.87 -3.83 6.55
N PRO A 82 -1.97 -4.97 5.86
CA PRO A 82 -2.00 -4.94 4.40
C PRO A 82 -3.13 -4.08 3.84
N ALA A 83 -4.35 -4.30 4.30
CA ALA A 83 -5.50 -3.54 3.80
C ALA A 83 -5.37 -2.06 4.09
N GLY A 84 -4.98 -1.70 5.32
CA GLY A 84 -4.84 -0.29 5.69
C GLY A 84 -3.74 0.42 4.93
N ASN A 85 -2.63 -0.26 4.68
CA ASN A 85 -1.53 0.30 3.90
C ASN A 85 -1.99 0.61 2.46
N ILE A 86 -2.70 -0.34 1.85
CA ILE A 86 -3.23 -0.17 0.50
C ILE A 86 -4.29 0.94 0.48
N GLU A 87 -5.22 0.92 1.43
CA GLU A 87 -6.29 1.91 1.46
C GLU A 87 -5.76 3.33 1.59
N TYR A 88 -4.80 3.53 2.48
CA TYR A 88 -4.21 4.86 2.64
C TYR A 88 -3.47 5.29 1.38
N ALA A 89 -2.74 4.37 0.74
CA ALA A 89 -2.04 4.66 -0.51
C ALA A 89 -3.03 5.06 -1.62
N MET A 90 -4.14 4.34 -1.75
CA MET A 90 -5.14 4.67 -2.75
C MET A 90 -5.81 6.01 -2.46
N TRP A 91 -6.04 6.31 -1.18
CA TRP A 91 -6.55 7.60 -0.79
C TRP A 91 -5.58 8.72 -1.18
N LEU A 92 -4.28 8.51 -0.97
CA LEU A 92 -3.25 9.48 -1.36
C LEU A 92 -3.25 9.67 -2.89
N ILE A 93 -3.29 8.59 -3.66
CA ILE A 93 -3.28 8.69 -5.12
C ILE A 93 -4.52 9.43 -5.62
N LYS A 94 -5.67 9.14 -5.05
CA LYS A 94 -6.90 9.80 -5.46
C LYS A 94 -6.85 11.30 -5.22
N ASN A 95 -6.25 11.72 -4.12
CA ASN A 95 -6.24 13.13 -3.73
C ASN A 95 -5.02 13.90 -4.24
N ASP A 96 -3.87 13.25 -4.34
CA ASP A 96 -2.61 13.90 -4.65
C ASP A 96 -1.92 13.37 -5.90
N GLY A 97 -2.51 12.36 -6.56
CA GLY A 97 -1.84 11.67 -7.65
C GLY A 97 -0.70 10.80 -7.14
N ASP A 98 0.25 10.52 -8.00
CA ASP A 98 1.33 9.58 -7.67
C ASP A 98 2.59 10.27 -7.11
N ARG A 99 2.51 11.55 -6.80
CA ARG A 99 3.70 12.34 -6.42
C ARG A 99 4.43 11.83 -5.19
N HIS A 100 3.74 11.12 -4.31
CA HIS A 100 4.37 10.55 -3.11
C HIS A 100 5.36 9.43 -3.46
N TRP A 101 5.29 8.88 -4.67
CA TRP A 101 6.16 7.81 -5.12
C TRP A 101 7.11 8.23 -6.24
N ARG A 102 7.32 9.54 -6.42
CA ARG A 102 8.16 10.04 -7.52
C ARG A 102 9.61 9.56 -7.45
N TRP A 103 10.09 9.25 -6.26
CA TRP A 103 11.48 8.78 -6.10
C TRP A 103 11.71 7.41 -6.74
N SER A 104 10.65 6.61 -6.90
CA SER A 104 10.73 5.31 -7.56
C SER A 104 10.14 5.34 -8.96
N GLN A 105 9.79 6.50 -9.47
CA GLN A 105 9.09 6.64 -10.74
C GLN A 105 9.80 5.96 -11.90
N SER A 106 11.12 5.96 -11.91
CA SER A 106 11.88 5.30 -12.97
C SER A 106 11.66 3.78 -12.99
N CYS A 107 11.18 3.21 -11.89
CA CYS A 107 10.87 1.79 -11.83
C CYS A 107 9.48 1.49 -12.38
N TRP A 108 8.47 2.28 -12.00
CA TRP A 108 7.09 1.93 -12.31
C TRP A 108 6.49 2.69 -13.49
N ASP A 109 7.10 3.79 -13.89
CA ASP A 109 6.59 4.59 -15.00
C ASP A 109 7.50 4.41 -16.21
N ILE A 110 7.40 3.25 -16.85
CA ILE A 110 8.23 2.92 -18.01
C ILE A 110 7.39 2.67 -19.24
#